data_29b00288b2c9dec07ab2eb403c63ce6d
#
_entry.id   29b00288b2c9dec07ab2eb403c63ce6d
#
_cell.length_a   1.000
_cell.length_b   1.000
_cell.length_c   1.000
_cell.angle_alpha   90.00
_cell.angle_beta   90.00
_cell.angle_gamma   90.00
#
_symmetry.space_group_name_H-M   'P 1'
#
loop_
_entity.id
_entity.type
_entity.pdbx_description
1 polymer ?
#
loop_
_entity_poly.entity_id
_entity_poly.type
_entity_poly.pdbx_seq_one_letter_code
_entity_poly.pdbx_strand_id
1 'polypeptide(L)'
;NKTAKTTTTSNAKLTTSTNSSIGTTNVTEVTKNAMPSIVSITNMSVQEVQNFFGGTQKQESESAGSGIIIGQNDSELLIATNNHVVEGSSTLTVTFIDGKSVKADIKGTDSDKDLAVVAVPLSEIKDSTMDKIAVATLGNSDQTQVGDQVIAIGNALGYGQSVTTGIVS
;
A
#
# COMPACT_ATOMS: atom_id res chain seq x y z
N ASN A 1 -19.56 -58.57 -49.57
CA ASN A 1 -18.98 -57.22 -49.61
C ASN A 1 -19.41 -56.43 -48.36
N LYS A 2 -18.51 -56.32 -47.38
CA LYS A 2 -18.68 -55.48 -46.21
C LYS A 2 -17.96 -54.17 -46.47
N THR A 3 -18.72 -53.10 -46.55
CA THR A 3 -18.21 -51.72 -46.65
C THR A 3 -17.75 -51.25 -45.29
N ALA A 4 -16.48 -50.95 -45.15
CA ALA A 4 -15.94 -50.37 -43.91
C ALA A 4 -16.33 -48.87 -43.83
N LYS A 5 -16.93 -48.48 -42.72
CA LYS A 5 -17.30 -47.09 -42.40
C LYS A 5 -16.10 -46.40 -41.79
N THR A 6 -15.51 -45.49 -42.53
CA THR A 6 -14.39 -44.67 -42.07
C THR A 6 -14.93 -43.65 -41.05
N THR A 7 -14.51 -43.75 -39.81
CA THR A 7 -14.80 -42.78 -38.78
C THR A 7 -13.79 -41.65 -38.84
N THR A 8 -14.20 -40.50 -39.24
CA THR A 8 -13.36 -39.27 -39.25
C THR A 8 -13.22 -38.74 -37.85
N THR A 9 -12.06 -38.88 -37.26
CA THR A 9 -11.73 -38.29 -35.96
C THR A 9 -11.42 -36.80 -36.16
N SER A 10 -12.28 -35.94 -35.67
CA SER A 10 -12.02 -34.50 -35.67
C SER A 10 -10.99 -34.19 -34.56
N ASN A 11 -9.76 -33.91 -34.93
CA ASN A 11 -8.78 -33.40 -33.99
C ASN A 11 -9.15 -31.97 -33.62
N ALA A 12 -9.32 -31.73 -32.32
CA ALA A 12 -9.48 -30.39 -31.77
C ALA A 12 -8.23 -29.57 -32.13
N LYS A 13 -8.43 -28.51 -32.89
CA LYS A 13 -7.38 -27.57 -33.24
C LYS A 13 -7.16 -26.68 -32.02
N LEU A 14 -6.02 -26.91 -31.33
CA LEU A 14 -5.58 -26.00 -30.29
C LEU A 14 -5.21 -24.67 -30.96
N THR A 15 -6.10 -23.70 -30.92
CA THR A 15 -5.75 -22.32 -31.27
C THR A 15 -4.87 -21.78 -30.15
N THR A 16 -3.58 -21.80 -30.36
CA THR A 16 -2.66 -20.98 -29.56
C THR A 16 -3.04 -19.54 -29.81
N SER A 17 -3.75 -18.95 -28.87
CA SER A 17 -3.93 -17.50 -28.83
C SER A 17 -2.55 -16.89 -28.67
N THR A 18 -2.02 -16.39 -29.78
CA THR A 18 -0.82 -15.59 -29.77
C THR A 18 -1.07 -14.37 -28.91
N ASN A 19 -0.36 -14.32 -27.78
CA ASN A 19 -0.02 -13.11 -27.03
C ASN A 19 -1.13 -12.06 -26.88
N SER A 20 -2.07 -12.28 -25.98
CA SER A 20 -2.35 -11.23 -25.03
C SER A 20 -1.18 -11.26 -24.04
N SER A 21 -0.18 -10.44 -24.27
CA SER A 21 0.71 -10.00 -23.21
C SER A 21 -0.20 -9.32 -22.19
N ILE A 22 -0.62 -10.06 -21.16
CA ILE A 22 -1.16 -9.50 -19.92
C ILE A 22 0.00 -8.67 -19.41
N GLY A 23 -0.08 -7.35 -19.70
CA GLY A 23 1.11 -6.57 -19.88
C GLY A 23 1.85 -6.35 -18.58
N THR A 24 3.08 -6.83 -18.49
CA THR A 24 4.11 -6.26 -17.62
C THR A 24 4.17 -4.74 -17.74
N THR A 25 3.83 -4.20 -18.91
CA THR A 25 3.70 -2.75 -19.17
C THR A 25 2.60 -2.10 -18.33
N ASN A 26 1.46 -2.75 -18.15
CA ASN A 26 0.35 -2.20 -17.37
C ASN A 26 0.68 -2.16 -15.87
N VAL A 27 1.31 -3.19 -15.32
CA VAL A 27 1.74 -3.23 -13.92
C VAL A 27 2.77 -2.15 -13.64
N THR A 28 3.76 -1.98 -14.51
CA THR A 28 4.78 -0.95 -14.37
C THR A 28 4.19 0.46 -14.44
N GLU A 29 3.28 0.69 -15.37
CA GLU A 29 2.61 2.00 -15.52
C GLU A 29 1.71 2.31 -14.34
N VAL A 30 0.86 1.37 -13.91
CA VAL A 30 -0.01 1.52 -12.73
C VAL A 30 0.82 1.78 -11.49
N THR A 31 1.89 1.01 -11.28
CA THR A 31 2.79 1.20 -10.15
C THR A 31 3.41 2.60 -10.18
N LYS A 32 3.98 3.02 -11.32
CA LYS A 32 4.58 4.34 -11.47
C LYS A 32 3.59 5.48 -11.16
N ASN A 33 2.33 5.33 -11.57
CA ASN A 33 1.30 6.33 -11.34
C ASN A 33 0.79 6.34 -9.89
N ALA A 34 0.77 5.19 -9.22
CA ALA A 34 0.32 5.07 -7.83
C ALA A 34 1.39 5.47 -6.81
N MET A 35 2.67 5.28 -7.13
CA MET A 35 3.80 5.49 -6.21
C MET A 35 3.84 6.88 -5.56
N PRO A 36 3.54 7.99 -6.26
CA PRO A 36 3.49 9.32 -5.64
C PRO A 36 2.50 9.44 -4.49
N SER A 37 1.52 8.55 -4.41
CA SER A 37 0.50 8.53 -3.36
C SER A 37 0.85 7.60 -2.19
N ILE A 38 1.92 6.81 -2.29
CA ILE A 38 2.31 5.83 -1.28
C ILE A 38 3.40 6.41 -0.39
N VAL A 39 3.24 6.24 0.92
CA VAL A 39 4.20 6.70 1.92
C VAL A 39 4.59 5.55 2.84
N SER A 40 5.75 5.67 3.48
CA SER A 40 6.13 4.85 4.62
C SER A 40 5.76 5.57 5.92
N ILE A 41 5.28 4.83 6.91
CA ILE A 41 4.96 5.35 8.23
C ILE A 41 5.83 4.61 9.23
N THR A 42 6.61 5.35 10.01
CA THR A 42 7.41 4.84 11.11
C THR A 42 6.82 5.29 12.42
N ASN A 43 6.56 4.33 13.30
CA ASN A 43 6.03 4.54 14.63
C ASN A 43 7.13 4.22 15.66
N MET A 44 7.48 5.21 16.45
CA MET A 44 8.36 5.05 17.61
C MET A 44 7.49 5.02 18.87
N SER A 45 7.54 3.93 19.60
CA SER A 45 6.87 3.78 20.90
C SER A 45 7.92 3.66 22.02
N VAL A 46 7.64 4.30 23.14
CA VAL A 46 8.48 4.22 24.36
C VAL A 46 7.69 3.51 25.44
N GLN A 47 8.15 2.35 25.85
CA GLN A 47 7.57 1.60 26.97
C GLN A 47 8.48 1.68 28.20
N GLU A 48 7.90 1.99 29.36
CA GLU A 48 8.59 1.91 30.63
C GLU A 48 8.45 0.50 31.21
N VAL A 49 9.57 -0.22 31.29
CA VAL A 49 9.61 -1.57 31.87
C VAL A 49 10.22 -1.47 33.27
N GLN A 50 9.46 -1.90 34.29
CA GLN A 50 9.99 -2.02 35.64
C GLN A 50 10.90 -3.22 35.75
N ASN A 51 12.16 -2.99 36.17
CA ASN A 51 13.10 -4.05 36.47
C ASN A 51 12.80 -4.66 37.85
N PHE A 52 13.08 -5.95 38.00
CA PHE A 52 12.91 -6.74 39.23
C PHE A 52 13.62 -6.14 40.46
N PHE A 53 14.55 -5.19 40.26
CA PHE A 53 15.29 -4.47 41.30
C PHE A 53 14.77 -3.06 41.58
N GLY A 54 13.53 -2.71 41.10
CA GLY A 54 12.88 -1.44 41.41
C GLY A 54 13.31 -0.22 40.58
N GLY A 55 14.07 -0.46 39.50
CA GLY A 55 14.42 0.58 38.51
C GLY A 55 13.46 0.59 37.29
N THR A 56 13.17 1.76 36.75
CA THR A 56 12.42 1.92 35.49
C THR A 56 13.42 2.03 34.35
N GLN A 57 13.28 1.19 33.33
CA GLN A 57 14.06 1.26 32.09
C GLN A 57 13.12 1.59 30.93
N LYS A 58 13.51 2.59 30.13
CA LYS A 58 12.76 2.92 28.91
C LYS A 58 13.22 2.00 27.79
N GLN A 59 12.28 1.29 27.19
CA GLN A 59 12.52 0.47 26.01
C GLN A 59 11.84 1.15 24.81
N GLU A 60 12.63 1.50 23.81
CA GLU A 60 12.15 2.03 22.56
C GLU A 60 11.87 0.86 21.59
N SER A 61 10.71 0.91 20.93
CA SER A 61 10.32 -0.02 19.89
C SER A 61 9.95 0.77 18.65
N GLU A 62 10.47 0.33 17.52
CA GLU A 62 10.15 0.90 16.20
C GLU A 62 9.33 -0.09 15.41
N SER A 63 8.24 0.37 14.83
CA SER A 63 7.44 -0.36 13.86
C SER A 63 7.19 0.49 12.63
N ALA A 64 6.97 -0.16 11.49
CA ALA A 64 6.73 0.56 10.25
C ALA A 64 5.60 -0.09 9.44
N GLY A 65 4.93 0.72 8.65
CA GLY A 65 3.86 0.32 7.75
C GLY A 65 3.79 1.23 6.53
N SER A 66 2.80 0.98 5.71
CA SER A 66 2.51 1.79 4.53
C SER A 66 1.31 2.69 4.76
N GLY A 67 1.26 3.82 4.09
CA GLY A 67 0.12 4.73 4.05
C GLY A 67 -0.17 5.20 2.63
N ILE A 68 -1.37 5.74 2.46
CA ILE A 68 -1.87 6.25 1.18
C ILE A 68 -2.32 7.70 1.40
N ILE A 69 -1.83 8.62 0.60
CA ILE A 69 -2.29 10.01 0.59
C ILE A 69 -3.70 10.04 0.00
N ILE A 70 -4.71 10.35 0.83
CA ILE A 70 -6.13 10.29 0.45
C ILE A 70 -6.77 11.67 0.28
N GLY A 71 -6.10 12.73 0.71
CA GLY A 71 -6.65 14.07 0.62
C GLY A 71 -5.70 15.14 1.12
N GLN A 72 -6.11 16.38 0.90
CA GLN A 72 -5.43 17.56 1.35
C GLN A 72 -6.48 18.63 1.65
N ASN A 73 -6.30 19.35 2.75
CA ASN A 73 -7.06 20.58 3.04
C ASN A 73 -6.11 21.80 3.02
N ASP A 74 -6.55 22.94 3.51
CA ASP A 74 -5.78 24.19 3.49
C ASP A 74 -4.51 24.14 4.36
N SER A 75 -4.40 23.22 5.30
CA SER A 75 -3.33 23.17 6.29
C SER A 75 -2.62 21.81 6.40
N GLU A 76 -3.26 20.73 5.98
CA GLU A 76 -2.79 19.37 6.24
C GLU A 76 -2.94 18.45 5.02
N LEU A 77 -1.99 17.55 4.88
CA LEU A 77 -2.05 16.40 4.00
C LEU A 77 -2.61 15.21 4.82
N LEU A 78 -3.64 14.55 4.31
CA LEU A 78 -4.31 13.42 4.97
C LEU A 78 -3.88 12.10 4.39
N ILE A 79 -3.56 11.15 5.25
CA ILE A 79 -3.01 9.84 4.89
C ILE A 79 -3.79 8.75 5.61
N ALA A 80 -4.30 7.79 4.87
CA ALA A 80 -4.90 6.58 5.41
C ALA A 80 -3.84 5.51 5.65
N THR A 81 -3.95 4.82 6.78
CA THR A 81 -3.08 3.69 7.15
C THR A 81 -3.87 2.71 8.04
N ASN A 82 -3.21 1.72 8.59
CA ASN A 82 -3.80 0.78 9.53
C ASN A 82 -3.66 1.25 10.98
N ASN A 83 -4.64 0.92 11.82
CA ASN A 83 -4.61 1.24 13.24
C ASN A 83 -3.40 0.63 13.94
N HIS A 84 -3.09 -0.65 13.67
CA HIS A 84 -1.95 -1.31 14.30
C HIS A 84 -0.59 -0.67 13.96
N VAL A 85 -0.50 0.09 12.86
CA VAL A 85 0.72 0.84 12.49
C VAL A 85 0.95 2.04 13.39
N VAL A 86 -0.10 2.70 13.85
CA VAL A 86 -0.02 3.95 14.62
C VAL A 86 -0.28 3.78 16.12
N GLU A 87 -0.77 2.62 16.52
CA GLU A 87 -1.14 2.33 17.91
C GLU A 87 0.07 2.46 18.85
N GLY A 88 -0.14 3.10 20.01
CA GLY A 88 0.89 3.28 21.03
C GLY A 88 2.04 4.19 20.63
N SER A 89 1.91 4.98 19.55
CA SER A 89 2.98 5.86 19.09
C SER A 89 3.28 6.98 20.07
N SER A 90 4.58 7.15 20.39
CA SER A 90 5.12 8.35 21.02
C SER A 90 5.53 9.39 19.98
N THR A 91 5.98 8.93 18.82
CA THR A 91 6.31 9.77 17.67
C THR A 91 5.97 9.02 16.39
N LEU A 92 5.26 9.70 15.50
CA LEU A 92 4.88 9.19 14.19
C LEU A 92 5.57 10.01 13.11
N THR A 93 6.17 9.32 12.14
CA THR A 93 6.90 9.94 11.03
C THR A 93 6.40 9.38 9.71
N VAL A 94 6.12 10.26 8.75
CA VAL A 94 5.78 9.91 7.37
C VAL A 94 6.97 10.20 6.48
N THR A 95 7.37 9.20 5.69
CA THR A 95 8.44 9.33 4.69
C THR A 95 7.83 9.24 3.29
N PHE A 96 8.05 10.27 2.50
CA PHE A 96 7.55 10.41 1.13
C PHE A 96 8.44 9.70 0.10
N ILE A 97 7.96 9.63 -1.14
CA ILE A 97 8.64 8.96 -2.26
C ILE A 97 10.07 9.48 -2.53
N ASP A 98 10.36 10.72 -2.16
CA ASP A 98 11.68 11.33 -2.31
C ASP A 98 12.61 11.09 -1.11
N GLY A 99 12.18 10.27 -0.14
CA GLY A 99 12.93 9.95 1.07
C GLY A 99 12.90 11.04 2.15
N LYS A 100 12.08 12.08 1.98
CA LYS A 100 11.91 13.12 3.00
C LYS A 100 10.91 12.67 4.05
N SER A 101 11.28 12.86 5.32
CA SER A 101 10.50 12.44 6.48
C SER A 101 9.98 13.66 7.22
N VAL A 102 8.72 13.62 7.62
CA VAL A 102 8.04 14.68 8.37
C VAL A 102 7.23 14.04 9.50
N LYS A 103 7.11 14.72 10.62
CA LYS A 103 6.25 14.29 11.73
C LYS A 103 4.78 14.33 11.31
N ALA A 104 4.01 13.39 11.84
CA ALA A 104 2.58 13.30 11.60
C ALA A 104 1.81 13.15 12.90
N ASP A 105 0.56 13.59 12.87
CA ASP A 105 -0.38 13.48 13.98
C ASP A 105 -1.52 12.54 13.62
N ILE A 106 -1.99 11.75 14.60
CA ILE A 106 -3.15 10.88 14.42
C ILE A 106 -4.42 11.75 14.49
N LYS A 107 -5.26 11.67 13.45
CA LYS A 107 -6.55 12.38 13.38
C LYS A 107 -7.70 11.51 13.86
N GLY A 108 -7.61 10.21 13.67
CA GLY A 108 -8.62 9.26 14.12
C GLY A 108 -8.22 7.83 13.81
N THR A 109 -8.82 6.92 14.56
CA THR A 109 -8.57 5.47 14.43
C THR A 109 -9.89 4.71 14.53
N ASP A 110 -9.94 3.57 13.88
CA ASP A 110 -11.00 2.57 13.98
C ASP A 110 -10.33 1.21 14.17
N SER A 111 -10.24 0.76 15.42
CA SER A 111 -9.57 -0.50 15.77
C SER A 111 -10.32 -1.72 15.25
N ASP A 112 -11.67 -1.64 15.11
CA ASP A 112 -12.48 -2.75 14.64
C ASP A 112 -12.24 -3.06 13.16
N LYS A 113 -11.93 -2.01 12.37
CA LYS A 113 -11.62 -2.11 10.95
C LYS A 113 -10.13 -2.04 10.64
N ASP A 114 -9.30 -1.89 11.67
CA ASP A 114 -7.86 -1.67 11.55
C ASP A 114 -7.52 -0.50 10.60
N LEU A 115 -8.20 0.64 10.79
CA LEU A 115 -7.99 1.85 10.00
C LEU A 115 -7.53 3.01 10.88
N ALA A 116 -6.70 3.86 10.31
CA ALA A 116 -6.30 5.14 10.89
C ALA A 116 -6.15 6.21 9.82
N VAL A 117 -6.36 7.45 10.22
CA VAL A 117 -6.02 8.63 9.42
C VAL A 117 -4.99 9.44 10.19
N VAL A 118 -3.89 9.74 9.53
CA VAL A 118 -2.85 10.62 10.03
C VAL A 118 -2.75 11.87 9.17
N ALA A 119 -2.28 12.95 9.76
CA ALA A 119 -2.12 14.24 9.08
C ALA A 119 -0.68 14.72 9.18
N VAL A 120 -0.19 15.31 8.11
CA VAL A 120 1.09 16.02 8.04
C VAL A 120 0.81 17.48 7.76
N PRO A 121 1.30 18.44 8.58
CA PRO A 121 1.14 19.85 8.29
C PRO A 121 1.81 20.23 6.97
N LEU A 122 1.11 20.94 6.08
CA LEU A 122 1.66 21.35 4.78
C LEU A 122 2.88 22.26 4.93
N SER A 123 2.94 23.05 6.01
CA SER A 123 4.08 23.93 6.33
C SER A 123 5.39 23.17 6.59
N GLU A 124 5.30 21.90 6.96
CA GLU A 124 6.46 21.04 7.22
C GLU A 124 6.93 20.30 5.94
N ILE A 125 6.13 20.31 4.88
CA ILE A 125 6.44 19.65 3.61
C ILE A 125 7.09 20.68 2.68
N LYS A 126 8.31 20.39 2.20
CA LYS A 126 8.99 21.26 1.23
C LYS A 126 8.30 21.23 -0.13
N ASP A 127 8.32 22.34 -0.86
CA ASP A 127 7.78 22.45 -2.22
C ASP A 127 8.33 21.36 -3.15
N SER A 128 9.63 21.08 -3.04
CA SER A 128 10.27 20.02 -3.83
C SER A 128 9.74 18.60 -3.56
N THR A 129 9.16 18.36 -2.39
CA THR A 129 8.47 17.11 -2.02
C THR A 129 7.02 17.16 -2.52
N MET A 130 6.33 18.31 -2.34
CA MET A 130 4.98 18.51 -2.84
C MET A 130 4.86 18.26 -4.35
N ASP A 131 5.87 18.66 -5.13
CA ASP A 131 5.93 18.45 -6.59
C ASP A 131 6.05 16.97 -6.99
N LYS A 132 6.38 16.08 -6.04
CA LYS A 132 6.61 14.64 -6.29
C LYS A 132 5.52 13.72 -5.76
N ILE A 133 4.63 14.25 -4.93
CA ILE A 133 3.54 13.48 -4.33
C ILE A 133 2.21 13.78 -5.01
N ALA A 134 1.26 12.89 -4.83
CA ALA A 134 -0.09 13.04 -5.38
C ALA A 134 -1.12 12.44 -4.43
N VAL A 135 -2.33 12.97 -4.45
CA VAL A 135 -3.48 12.36 -3.79
C VAL A 135 -3.95 11.16 -4.62
N ALA A 136 -4.16 10.02 -3.99
CA ALA A 136 -4.64 8.82 -4.64
C ALA A 136 -6.07 9.00 -5.15
N THR A 137 -6.36 8.40 -6.29
CA THR A 137 -7.75 8.26 -6.76
C THR A 137 -8.34 7.01 -6.11
N LEU A 138 -9.40 7.19 -5.31
CA LEU A 138 -10.09 6.09 -4.67
C LEU A 138 -11.05 5.42 -5.65
N GLY A 139 -10.97 4.09 -5.73
CA GLY A 139 -11.88 3.26 -6.51
C GLY A 139 -13.15 2.91 -5.73
N ASN A 140 -14.02 2.15 -6.38
CA ASN A 140 -15.22 1.60 -5.77
C ASN A 140 -15.12 0.07 -5.72
N SER A 141 -14.94 -0.49 -4.53
CA SER A 141 -14.80 -1.94 -4.32
C SER A 141 -16.07 -2.74 -4.69
N ASP A 142 -17.26 -2.10 -4.69
CA ASP A 142 -18.50 -2.74 -5.09
C ASP A 142 -18.54 -3.10 -6.60
N GLN A 143 -17.65 -2.50 -7.38
CA GLN A 143 -17.51 -2.77 -8.82
C GLN A 143 -16.47 -3.85 -9.13
N THR A 144 -15.72 -4.29 -8.10
CA THR A 144 -14.68 -5.30 -8.25
C THR A 144 -15.29 -6.68 -8.46
N GLN A 145 -14.78 -7.43 -9.44
CA GLN A 145 -15.26 -8.76 -9.79
C GLN A 145 -14.18 -9.82 -9.58
N VAL A 146 -14.62 -11.06 -9.31
CA VAL A 146 -13.72 -12.23 -9.28
C VAL A 146 -13.04 -12.37 -10.65
N GLY A 147 -11.71 -12.48 -10.63
CA GLY A 147 -10.89 -12.52 -11.83
C GLY A 147 -10.25 -11.18 -12.22
N ASP A 148 -10.67 -10.07 -11.62
CA ASP A 148 -10.02 -8.78 -11.85
C ASP A 148 -8.57 -8.80 -11.39
N GLN A 149 -7.68 -8.25 -12.21
CA GLN A 149 -6.28 -8.11 -11.85
C GLN A 149 -6.12 -7.00 -10.80
N VAL A 150 -5.35 -7.29 -9.75
CA VAL A 150 -5.01 -6.36 -8.68
C VAL A 150 -3.52 -6.26 -8.47
N ILE A 151 -3.08 -5.11 -7.99
CA ILE A 151 -1.68 -4.82 -7.66
C ILE A 151 -1.65 -4.35 -6.22
N ALA A 152 -0.93 -5.08 -5.36
CA ALA A 152 -0.66 -4.64 -4.00
C ALA A 152 0.68 -3.90 -3.96
N ILE A 153 0.67 -2.70 -3.40
CA ILE A 153 1.85 -1.85 -3.28
C ILE A 153 2.04 -1.51 -1.81
N GLY A 154 3.22 -1.81 -1.26
CA GLY A 154 3.62 -1.45 0.08
C GLY A 154 4.95 -0.72 0.10
N ASN A 155 5.19 0.06 1.14
CA ASN A 155 6.45 0.76 1.40
C ASN A 155 6.80 0.66 2.89
N ALA A 156 6.62 -0.51 3.49
CA ALA A 156 7.00 -0.73 4.87
C ALA A 156 8.52 -0.69 5.00
N LEU A 157 9.02 -0.04 6.07
CA LEU A 157 10.43 0.09 6.43
C LEU A 157 11.26 1.10 5.62
N GLY A 158 10.73 1.75 4.57
CA GLY A 158 11.51 2.71 3.77
C GLY A 158 12.70 2.11 2.99
N TYR A 159 12.92 0.79 3.08
CA TYR A 159 14.04 0.08 2.43
C TYR A 159 13.74 -0.35 0.99
N GLY A 160 12.55 -0.06 0.50
CA GLY A 160 12.14 -0.41 -0.84
C GLY A 160 10.65 -0.70 -0.93
N GLN A 161 10.15 -0.45 -2.11
CA GLN A 161 8.76 -0.66 -2.44
C GLN A 161 8.54 -2.14 -2.77
N SER A 162 7.54 -2.74 -2.17
CA SER A 162 7.08 -4.08 -2.53
C SER A 162 5.88 -3.96 -3.45
N VAL A 163 5.96 -4.59 -4.61
CA VAL A 163 4.86 -4.65 -5.58
C VAL A 163 4.56 -6.10 -5.87
N THR A 164 3.34 -6.51 -5.66
CA THR A 164 2.86 -7.85 -6.01
C THR A 164 1.60 -7.77 -6.83
N THR A 165 1.39 -8.72 -7.71
CA THR A 165 0.20 -8.81 -8.56
C THR A 165 -0.56 -10.08 -8.27
N GLY A 166 -1.87 -10.01 -8.42
CA GLY A 166 -2.76 -11.13 -8.25
C GLY A 166 -4.10 -10.89 -8.92
N ILE A 167 -5.04 -11.73 -8.65
CA ILE A 167 -6.42 -11.61 -9.08
C ILE A 167 -7.35 -11.69 -7.87
N VAL A 168 -8.51 -11.05 -8.00
CA VAL A 168 -9.60 -11.17 -7.01
C VAL A 168 -10.18 -12.58 -7.08
N SER A 169 -10.30 -13.22 -5.94
CA SER A 169 -10.83 -14.61 -5.82
C SER A 169 -12.06 -14.67 -4.91
#